data_de778ebbafa48508af5a2b5a7cffe218
#
_entry.id   de778ebbafa48508af5a2b5a7cffe218
#
_cell.length_a   1.000
_cell.length_b   1.000
_cell.length_c   1.000
_cell.angle_alpha   90.00
_cell.angle_beta   90.00
_cell.angle_gamma   90.00
#
_symmetry.space_group_name_H-M   'P 1'
#
loop_
_entity.id
_entity.type
_entity.pdbx_description
1 polymer ?
#
loop_
_entity_poly.entity_id
_entity_poly.type
_entity_poly.pdbx_seq_one_letter_code
_entity_poly.pdbx_strand_id
1 'polypeptide(L)'
;MNVTTVPKQIIAIAEKGNNSPLELPFKTSLLTYGDRANIPEETVQIKNVRIMSLPLALCRVGPSYFIRQAKDAEIALRLIKDPSELAYILLRYDFKKAAGRLVGAYEFLQEKDMTAQLRALFAKERFLISVENPFKAEKPLLSSKIKSSYAAKIYMLWQTYREMVIKILPLPSPLKDKKTYFAELEKIYAQDAYNSLSIEGYQVSEALIKRVIESDWNPDDNPQDKASRDTLAAFGYYQAFSAVKVAIGHILEGQDPAGEAKKHLHDWMRCLFQPMVEVSVLRPEDLIGYRRCQVYIRGSRHIPFPKEALLDAMEAFFDCLQSEPHSAVRAVLGHFLFVYIHPYIDGNGRTARFLMNAMFASGGYPWTVIQVKNRVRYFAALESASVEGDIVPLAEFIREEMRGD
;
A
#
# COMPACT_ATOMS: atom_id res chain seq x y z
N MET A 1 -8.74 1.36 14.74
CA MET A 1 -8.60 0.89 13.35
C MET A 1 -7.32 1.43 12.77
N ASN A 2 -6.58 0.61 12.06
CA ASN A 2 -5.35 1.03 11.39
C ASN A 2 -5.72 1.80 10.13
N VAL A 3 -5.75 3.13 10.26
CA VAL A 3 -6.13 4.02 9.18
C VAL A 3 -4.91 4.26 8.30
N THR A 4 -5.02 3.92 7.03
CA THR A 4 -4.00 4.19 6.01
C THR A 4 -4.27 5.49 5.25
N THR A 5 -5.34 6.20 5.64
CA THR A 5 -5.71 7.50 5.06
C THR A 5 -6.24 8.42 6.14
N VAL A 6 -6.08 9.71 5.97
CA VAL A 6 -6.76 10.71 6.82
C VAL A 6 -8.26 10.64 6.50
N PRO A 7 -9.14 10.36 7.48
CA PRO A 7 -10.57 10.23 7.22
C PRO A 7 -11.16 11.58 6.79
N LYS A 8 -12.18 11.55 5.93
CA LYS A 8 -12.90 12.77 5.54
C LYS A 8 -13.60 13.43 6.73
N GLN A 9 -14.02 12.63 7.70
CA GLN A 9 -14.65 13.10 8.93
C GLN A 9 -14.25 12.23 10.11
N ILE A 10 -13.87 12.88 11.19
CA ILE A 10 -13.65 12.27 12.50
C ILE A 10 -14.94 12.47 13.32
N ILE A 11 -15.43 11.39 13.91
CA ILE A 11 -16.62 11.44 14.77
C ILE A 11 -16.17 11.27 16.22
N ALA A 12 -16.57 12.21 17.06
CA ALA A 12 -16.36 12.15 18.51
C ALA A 12 -17.69 12.13 19.26
N ILE A 13 -17.68 11.56 20.46
CA ILE A 13 -18.81 11.61 21.41
C ILE A 13 -18.37 12.47 22.58
N ALA A 14 -19.20 13.43 22.93
CA ALA A 14 -18.98 14.33 24.07
C ALA A 14 -20.30 14.60 24.81
N GLU A 15 -20.24 15.23 25.98
CA GLU A 15 -21.44 15.65 26.72
C GLU A 15 -22.33 16.61 25.94
N LYS A 16 -21.67 17.48 25.13
CA LYS A 16 -22.36 18.40 24.23
C LYS A 16 -21.82 18.23 22.82
N GLY A 17 -22.70 18.08 21.86
CA GLY A 17 -22.37 18.03 20.44
C GLY A 17 -22.32 19.42 19.81
N ASN A 18 -21.75 19.48 18.61
CA ASN A 18 -21.88 20.61 17.72
C ASN A 18 -22.77 20.22 16.53
N ASN A 19 -23.56 21.16 16.02
CA ASN A 19 -24.49 20.91 14.90
C ASN A 19 -23.82 21.00 13.52
N SER A 20 -22.57 21.42 13.47
CA SER A 20 -21.79 21.56 12.24
C SER A 20 -20.39 20.99 12.44
N PRO A 21 -19.85 20.31 11.41
CA PRO A 21 -18.47 19.82 11.46
C PRO A 21 -17.48 20.97 11.63
N LEU A 22 -16.47 20.78 12.45
CA LEU A 22 -15.32 21.66 12.54
C LEU A 22 -14.30 21.22 11.46
N GLU A 23 -13.97 22.14 10.56
CA GLU A 23 -12.95 21.87 9.54
C GLU A 23 -11.55 21.76 10.16
N LEU A 24 -10.81 20.74 9.73
CA LEU A 24 -9.46 20.42 10.16
C LEU A 24 -8.50 20.41 8.95
N PRO A 25 -7.17 20.46 9.15
CA PRO A 25 -6.20 20.27 8.07
C PRO A 25 -6.42 18.99 7.28
N PHE A 26 -5.86 18.94 6.07
CA PHE A 26 -5.93 17.79 5.15
C PHE A 26 -7.35 17.42 4.66
N LYS A 27 -8.24 18.40 4.52
CA LYS A 27 -9.63 18.21 4.04
C LYS A 27 -10.41 17.21 4.88
N THR A 28 -10.16 17.16 6.19
CA THR A 28 -10.93 16.37 7.15
C THR A 28 -11.79 17.31 8.00
N SER A 29 -12.75 16.76 8.71
CA SER A 29 -13.58 17.49 9.65
C SER A 29 -13.82 16.71 10.94
N LEU A 30 -14.13 17.42 12.02
CA LEU A 30 -14.53 16.83 13.31
C LEU A 30 -16.01 17.11 13.55
N LEU A 31 -16.80 16.05 13.66
CA LEU A 31 -18.20 16.12 14.10
C LEU A 31 -18.34 15.54 15.50
N THR A 32 -18.86 16.33 16.42
CA THR A 32 -19.07 15.92 17.79
C THR A 32 -20.55 15.63 18.06
N TYR A 33 -20.86 14.38 18.39
CA TYR A 33 -22.19 14.00 18.86
C TYR A 33 -22.32 14.24 20.36
N GLY A 34 -23.37 14.95 20.78
CA GLY A 34 -23.74 15.07 22.17
C GLY A 34 -24.49 13.81 22.64
N ASP A 35 -23.89 13.06 23.54
CA ASP A 35 -24.55 11.91 24.19
C ASP A 35 -24.06 11.80 25.62
N ARG A 36 -24.67 12.65 26.47
CA ARG A 36 -24.32 12.74 27.91
C ARG A 36 -24.61 11.45 28.68
N ALA A 37 -25.61 10.68 28.23
CA ALA A 37 -26.05 9.46 28.93
C ALA A 37 -25.16 8.24 28.59
N ASN A 38 -24.46 8.25 27.48
CA ASN A 38 -23.74 7.09 26.96
C ASN A 38 -22.31 7.43 26.53
N ILE A 39 -21.61 8.26 27.30
CA ILE A 39 -20.16 8.44 27.08
C ILE A 39 -19.48 7.10 27.39
N PRO A 40 -18.79 6.50 26.41
CA PRO A 40 -18.22 5.17 26.60
C PRO A 40 -17.13 5.16 27.67
N GLU A 41 -17.16 4.18 28.54
CA GLU A 41 -16.07 3.91 29.48
C GLU A 41 -14.99 3.01 28.84
N GLU A 42 -15.39 2.09 27.92
CA GLU A 42 -14.48 1.17 27.22
C GLU A 42 -13.69 1.92 26.13
N THR A 43 -12.72 2.68 26.57
CA THR A 43 -11.82 3.45 25.70
C THR A 43 -10.38 2.97 25.88
N VAL A 44 -9.60 3.13 24.81
CA VAL A 44 -8.15 2.96 24.84
C VAL A 44 -7.48 4.31 24.64
N GLN A 45 -6.36 4.52 25.33
CA GLN A 45 -5.61 5.76 25.21
C GLN A 45 -4.45 5.57 24.22
N ILE A 46 -4.44 6.39 23.16
CA ILE A 46 -3.37 6.42 22.18
C ILE A 46 -2.83 7.86 22.10
N LYS A 47 -1.57 8.07 22.45
CA LYS A 47 -0.92 9.41 22.41
C LYS A 47 -1.80 10.52 23.02
N ASN A 48 -2.27 10.31 24.22
CA ASN A 48 -3.13 11.25 24.97
C ASN A 48 -4.55 11.49 24.40
N VAL A 49 -4.97 10.72 23.40
CA VAL A 49 -6.35 10.76 22.88
C VAL A 49 -7.06 9.50 23.32
N ARG A 50 -8.23 9.66 23.93
CA ARG A 50 -9.15 8.55 24.22
C ARG A 50 -9.92 8.18 22.97
N ILE A 51 -9.82 6.93 22.55
CA ILE A 51 -10.58 6.36 21.43
C ILE A 51 -11.40 5.17 21.88
N MET A 52 -12.51 4.90 21.21
CA MET A 52 -13.28 3.69 21.47
C MET A 52 -12.43 2.45 21.22
N SER A 53 -12.58 1.41 22.04
CA SER A 53 -12.06 0.09 21.73
C SER A 53 -12.68 -0.42 20.43
N LEU A 54 -12.00 -1.32 19.71
CA LEU A 54 -12.54 -1.86 18.47
C LEU A 54 -13.87 -2.59 18.65
N PRO A 55 -14.06 -3.44 19.69
CA PRO A 55 -15.35 -4.06 19.97
C PRO A 55 -16.47 -3.02 20.16
N LEU A 56 -16.21 -1.97 20.95
CA LEU A 56 -17.19 -0.91 21.18
C LEU A 56 -17.53 -0.16 19.88
N ALA A 57 -16.55 0.20 19.10
CA ALA A 57 -16.75 0.87 17.81
C ALA A 57 -17.63 0.04 16.87
N LEU A 58 -17.40 -1.28 16.77
CA LEU A 58 -18.23 -2.20 15.99
C LEU A 58 -19.67 -2.30 16.49
N CYS A 59 -19.88 -2.24 17.81
CA CYS A 59 -21.23 -2.23 18.40
C CYS A 59 -21.98 -0.93 18.09
N ARG A 60 -21.29 0.20 17.94
CA ARG A 60 -21.91 1.53 17.78
C ARG A 60 -22.07 1.98 16.33
N VAL A 61 -21.34 1.40 15.37
CA VAL A 61 -21.51 1.76 13.95
C VAL A 61 -22.88 1.34 13.41
N GLY A 62 -23.48 2.22 12.60
CA GLY A 62 -24.78 1.96 11.97
C GLY A 62 -24.67 1.00 10.77
N PRO A 63 -25.83 0.51 10.23
CA PRO A 63 -25.85 -0.38 9.07
C PRO A 63 -25.14 0.19 7.83
N SER A 64 -25.19 1.51 7.64
CA SER A 64 -24.54 2.17 6.51
C SER A 64 -23.00 2.00 6.48
N TYR A 65 -22.38 1.74 7.62
CA TYR A 65 -20.94 1.45 7.69
C TYR A 65 -20.59 0.17 6.92
N PHE A 66 -21.35 -0.89 7.10
CA PHE A 66 -21.14 -2.19 6.45
C PHE A 66 -21.38 -2.13 4.93
N ILE A 67 -22.15 -1.14 4.47
CA ILE A 67 -22.42 -0.93 3.05
C ILE A 67 -21.35 -0.02 2.42
N ARG A 68 -21.09 1.14 3.05
CA ARG A 68 -20.19 2.16 2.49
C ARG A 68 -18.72 1.85 2.71
N GLN A 69 -18.40 1.14 3.79
CA GLN A 69 -17.04 0.78 4.21
C GLN A 69 -16.93 -0.75 4.38
N ALA A 70 -17.54 -1.51 3.46
CA ALA A 70 -17.63 -2.98 3.56
C ALA A 70 -16.26 -3.64 3.79
N LYS A 71 -15.23 -3.16 3.10
CA LYS A 71 -13.85 -3.64 3.23
C LYS A 71 -13.29 -3.45 4.63
N ASP A 72 -13.42 -2.25 5.16
CA ASP A 72 -12.92 -1.92 6.50
C ASP A 72 -13.74 -2.61 7.59
N ALA A 73 -15.05 -2.79 7.36
CA ALA A 73 -15.92 -3.56 8.25
C ALA A 73 -15.50 -5.04 8.32
N GLU A 74 -15.22 -5.67 7.19
CA GLU A 74 -14.77 -7.07 7.14
C GLU A 74 -13.43 -7.24 7.87
N ILE A 75 -12.45 -6.34 7.65
CA ILE A 75 -11.17 -6.35 8.38
C ILE A 75 -11.40 -6.17 9.88
N ALA A 76 -12.21 -5.17 10.27
CA ALA A 76 -12.48 -4.86 11.67
C ALA A 76 -13.12 -6.03 12.41
N LEU A 77 -14.08 -6.73 11.78
CA LEU A 77 -14.71 -7.92 12.35
C LEU A 77 -13.70 -9.05 12.56
N ARG A 78 -12.82 -9.31 11.59
CA ARG A 78 -11.80 -10.37 11.68
C ARG A 78 -10.69 -10.09 12.68
N LEU A 79 -10.54 -8.84 13.14
CA LEU A 79 -9.62 -8.46 14.22
C LEU A 79 -10.11 -8.87 15.60
N ILE A 80 -11.40 -9.05 15.80
CA ILE A 80 -11.95 -9.58 17.04
C ILE A 80 -11.65 -11.07 17.10
N LYS A 81 -10.95 -11.49 18.14
CA LYS A 81 -10.57 -12.90 18.34
C LYS A 81 -11.39 -13.56 19.43
N ASP A 82 -11.84 -12.79 20.40
CA ASP A 82 -12.64 -13.27 21.50
C ASP A 82 -14.09 -12.73 21.39
N PRO A 83 -15.10 -13.61 21.15
CA PRO A 83 -16.49 -13.20 21.07
C PRO A 83 -17.02 -12.58 22.39
N SER A 84 -16.39 -12.89 23.53
CA SER A 84 -16.81 -12.35 24.82
C SER A 84 -16.64 -10.82 24.89
N GLU A 85 -15.66 -10.25 24.18
CA GLU A 85 -15.43 -8.80 24.12
C GLU A 85 -16.64 -8.07 23.50
N LEU A 86 -17.22 -8.64 22.43
CA LEU A 86 -18.44 -8.10 21.82
C LEU A 86 -19.67 -8.36 22.69
N ALA A 87 -19.81 -9.60 23.17
CA ALA A 87 -20.97 -9.99 23.96
C ALA A 87 -21.10 -9.15 25.23
N TYR A 88 -19.99 -8.91 25.94
CA TYR A 88 -19.94 -8.05 27.11
C TYR A 88 -20.54 -6.66 26.83
N ILE A 89 -20.09 -5.99 25.76
CA ILE A 89 -20.55 -4.65 25.40
C ILE A 89 -22.02 -4.67 24.98
N LEU A 90 -22.40 -5.64 24.14
CA LEU A 90 -23.77 -5.75 23.63
C LEU A 90 -24.80 -6.01 24.73
N LEU A 91 -24.44 -6.84 25.69
CA LEU A 91 -25.29 -7.11 26.87
C LEU A 91 -25.33 -5.93 27.85
N ARG A 92 -24.15 -5.35 28.15
CA ARG A 92 -24.04 -4.21 29.09
C ARG A 92 -24.89 -3.01 28.67
N TYR A 93 -24.91 -2.70 27.37
CA TYR A 93 -25.62 -1.53 26.83
C TYR A 93 -26.98 -1.88 26.18
N ASP A 94 -27.44 -3.11 26.28
CA ASP A 94 -28.69 -3.62 25.65
C ASP A 94 -28.75 -3.33 24.14
N PHE A 95 -27.66 -3.50 23.44
CA PHE A 95 -27.55 -3.20 22.00
C PHE A 95 -28.09 -4.32 21.10
N LYS A 96 -29.39 -4.71 21.26
CA LYS A 96 -30.02 -5.84 20.53
C LYS A 96 -29.92 -5.75 19.02
N LYS A 97 -30.15 -4.56 18.44
CA LYS A 97 -30.02 -4.36 16.99
C LYS A 97 -28.59 -4.53 16.49
N ALA A 98 -27.60 -4.04 17.26
CA ALA A 98 -26.19 -4.24 16.92
C ALA A 98 -25.79 -5.71 17.04
N ALA A 99 -26.27 -6.42 18.07
CA ALA A 99 -26.02 -7.85 18.25
C ALA A 99 -26.52 -8.68 17.07
N GLY A 100 -27.77 -8.45 16.63
CA GLY A 100 -28.32 -9.12 15.46
C GLY A 100 -27.54 -8.85 14.18
N ARG A 101 -27.12 -7.61 13.96
CA ARG A 101 -26.28 -7.19 12.85
C ARG A 101 -24.89 -7.82 12.87
N LEU A 102 -24.23 -7.87 14.03
CA LEU A 102 -22.89 -8.45 14.16
C LEU A 102 -22.92 -9.97 13.98
N VAL A 103 -23.91 -10.67 14.52
CA VAL A 103 -24.10 -12.09 14.27
C VAL A 103 -24.31 -12.35 12.78
N GLY A 104 -25.19 -11.59 12.10
CA GLY A 104 -25.42 -11.71 10.67
C GLY A 104 -24.18 -11.38 9.83
N ALA A 105 -23.34 -10.42 10.30
CA ALA A 105 -22.07 -10.12 9.67
C ALA A 105 -21.08 -11.30 9.74
N TYR A 106 -20.94 -11.95 10.90
CA TYR A 106 -20.07 -13.12 11.05
C TYR A 106 -20.59 -14.34 10.30
N GLU A 107 -21.91 -14.52 10.18
CA GLU A 107 -22.50 -15.54 9.32
C GLU A 107 -22.15 -15.32 7.84
N PHE A 108 -22.27 -14.08 7.37
CA PHE A 108 -21.86 -13.69 6.02
C PHE A 108 -20.37 -13.95 5.79
N LEU A 109 -19.50 -13.67 6.76
CA LEU A 109 -18.07 -13.92 6.68
C LEU A 109 -17.67 -15.39 6.81
N GLN A 110 -18.65 -16.29 7.05
CA GLN A 110 -18.45 -17.71 7.29
C GLN A 110 -17.57 -18.04 8.50
N GLU A 111 -17.55 -17.14 9.49
CA GLU A 111 -16.84 -17.32 10.77
C GLU A 111 -17.71 -18.14 11.75
N LYS A 112 -17.78 -19.47 11.48
CA LYS A 112 -18.71 -20.39 12.16
C LYS A 112 -18.52 -20.43 13.68
N ASP A 113 -17.27 -20.46 14.16
CA ASP A 113 -16.94 -20.53 15.58
C ASP A 113 -17.36 -19.26 16.31
N MET A 114 -17.04 -18.09 15.73
CA MET A 114 -17.44 -16.80 16.27
C MET A 114 -18.97 -16.69 16.36
N THR A 115 -19.66 -17.06 15.29
CA THR A 115 -21.12 -17.05 15.22
C THR A 115 -21.76 -17.96 16.27
N ALA A 116 -21.27 -19.21 16.38
CA ALA A 116 -21.80 -20.19 17.35
C ALA A 116 -21.61 -19.73 18.79
N GLN A 117 -20.42 -19.19 19.12
CA GLN A 117 -20.13 -18.72 20.48
C GLN A 117 -20.96 -17.49 20.84
N LEU A 118 -21.10 -16.51 19.94
CA LEU A 118 -21.98 -15.34 20.20
C LEU A 118 -23.44 -15.76 20.42
N ARG A 119 -23.97 -16.65 19.58
CA ARG A 119 -25.34 -17.17 19.76
C ARG A 119 -25.51 -17.92 21.08
N ALA A 120 -24.53 -18.74 21.47
CA ALA A 120 -24.57 -19.46 22.75
C ALA A 120 -24.55 -18.51 23.94
N LEU A 121 -23.70 -17.44 23.91
CA LEU A 121 -23.66 -16.43 24.97
C LEU A 121 -24.99 -15.67 25.09
N PHE A 122 -25.59 -15.24 23.98
CA PHE A 122 -26.88 -14.55 24.01
C PHE A 122 -28.02 -15.45 24.43
N ALA A 123 -28.05 -16.71 24.04
CA ALA A 123 -29.07 -17.67 24.48
C ALA A 123 -29.00 -17.92 26.00
N LYS A 124 -27.78 -18.07 26.53
CA LYS A 124 -27.55 -18.24 27.97
C LYS A 124 -28.10 -17.08 28.81
N GLU A 125 -27.92 -15.87 28.30
CA GLU A 125 -28.38 -14.64 28.95
C GLU A 125 -29.82 -14.24 28.55
N ARG A 126 -30.54 -15.09 27.80
CA ARG A 126 -31.91 -14.81 27.29
C ARG A 126 -31.98 -13.49 26.48
N PHE A 127 -30.88 -13.12 25.83
CA PHE A 127 -30.78 -11.90 25.06
C PHE A 127 -31.30 -12.16 23.63
N LEU A 128 -32.56 -11.82 23.41
CA LEU A 128 -33.23 -12.05 22.13
C LEU A 128 -32.76 -11.05 21.08
N ILE A 129 -32.29 -11.58 19.94
CA ILE A 129 -31.79 -10.80 18.80
C ILE A 129 -32.50 -11.18 17.52
N SER A 130 -32.68 -10.21 16.62
CA SER A 130 -33.09 -10.46 15.24
C SER A 130 -31.82 -10.39 14.36
N VAL A 131 -31.46 -11.50 13.74
CA VAL A 131 -30.25 -11.60 12.94
C VAL A 131 -30.48 -11.00 11.55
N GLU A 132 -29.59 -10.10 11.14
CA GLU A 132 -29.67 -9.40 9.87
C GLU A 132 -28.27 -9.29 9.27
N ASN A 133 -28.11 -9.69 8.00
CA ASN A 133 -26.85 -9.48 7.27
C ASN A 133 -26.72 -7.99 6.89
N PRO A 134 -25.71 -7.26 7.42
CA PRO A 134 -25.54 -5.84 7.11
C PRO A 134 -24.82 -5.59 5.77
N PHE A 135 -24.19 -6.60 5.16
CA PHE A 135 -23.49 -6.46 3.90
C PHE A 135 -24.46 -6.59 2.72
N LYS A 136 -24.25 -5.82 1.66
CA LYS A 136 -24.99 -5.94 0.39
C LYS A 136 -24.30 -6.84 -0.64
N ALA A 137 -23.07 -7.30 -0.34
CA ALA A 137 -22.31 -8.17 -1.22
C ALA A 137 -22.86 -9.61 -1.19
N GLU A 138 -22.67 -10.34 -2.28
CA GLU A 138 -23.09 -11.75 -2.36
C GLU A 138 -22.17 -12.69 -1.59
N LYS A 139 -20.89 -12.35 -1.46
CA LYS A 139 -19.86 -13.13 -0.76
C LYS A 139 -18.78 -12.24 -0.13
N PRO A 140 -18.08 -12.75 0.89
CA PRO A 140 -16.93 -12.06 1.49
C PRO A 140 -15.79 -11.83 0.49
N LEU A 141 -15.05 -10.76 0.69
CA LEU A 141 -13.89 -10.40 -0.13
C LEU A 141 -12.63 -11.15 0.29
N LEU A 142 -12.53 -11.53 1.57
CA LEU A 142 -11.33 -12.12 2.17
C LEU A 142 -11.53 -13.60 2.51
N SER A 143 -10.46 -14.39 2.32
CA SER A 143 -10.40 -15.77 2.82
C SER A 143 -10.28 -15.80 4.34
N SER A 144 -10.87 -16.81 4.99
CA SER A 144 -10.78 -17.06 6.44
C SER A 144 -9.34 -17.34 6.94
N LYS A 145 -8.40 -17.66 6.03
CA LYS A 145 -7.00 -17.97 6.35
C LYS A 145 -6.14 -16.72 6.66
N ILE A 146 -6.64 -15.52 6.41
CA ILE A 146 -5.85 -14.29 6.58
C ILE A 146 -5.76 -13.92 8.06
N LYS A 147 -4.53 -13.92 8.59
CA LYS A 147 -4.25 -13.71 10.02
C LYS A 147 -4.01 -12.24 10.40
N SER A 148 -3.65 -11.38 9.45
CA SER A 148 -3.28 -9.99 9.68
C SER A 148 -4.20 -9.05 8.90
N SER A 149 -4.67 -7.98 9.56
CA SER A 149 -5.49 -6.95 8.90
C SER A 149 -4.73 -6.21 7.80
N TYR A 150 -3.42 -6.12 7.90
CA TYR A 150 -2.56 -5.49 6.91
C TYR A 150 -2.40 -6.38 5.68
N ALA A 151 -2.15 -7.67 5.88
CA ALA A 151 -2.18 -8.67 4.81
C ALA A 151 -3.55 -8.68 4.12
N ALA A 152 -4.64 -8.70 4.91
CA ALA A 152 -6.01 -8.61 4.41
C ALA A 152 -6.22 -7.40 3.49
N LYS A 153 -5.73 -6.23 3.88
CA LYS A 153 -5.84 -5.00 3.08
C LYS A 153 -5.12 -5.12 1.73
N ILE A 154 -3.93 -5.72 1.69
CA ILE A 154 -3.17 -5.94 0.45
C ILE A 154 -3.91 -6.88 -0.50
N TYR A 155 -4.34 -8.05 -0.03
CA TYR A 155 -5.13 -8.98 -0.86
C TYR A 155 -6.41 -8.33 -1.41
N MET A 156 -7.10 -7.56 -0.57
CA MET A 156 -8.34 -6.89 -0.94
C MET A 156 -8.13 -5.83 -2.02
N LEU A 157 -7.09 -4.98 -1.88
CA LEU A 157 -6.75 -3.97 -2.88
C LEU A 157 -6.38 -4.64 -4.20
N TRP A 158 -5.58 -5.73 -4.16
CA TRP A 158 -5.22 -6.50 -5.34
C TRP A 158 -6.45 -7.01 -6.08
N GLN A 159 -7.33 -7.73 -5.39
CA GLN A 159 -8.55 -8.28 -5.99
C GLN A 159 -9.49 -7.21 -6.53
N THR A 160 -9.61 -6.09 -5.81
CA THR A 160 -10.51 -5.00 -6.23
C THR A 160 -10.03 -4.33 -7.51
N TYR A 161 -8.72 -4.14 -7.67
CA TYR A 161 -8.17 -3.37 -8.78
C TYR A 161 -7.80 -4.21 -9.99
N ARG A 162 -7.64 -5.52 -9.81
CA ARG A 162 -7.19 -6.46 -10.83
C ARG A 162 -7.93 -6.31 -12.17
N GLU A 163 -9.25 -6.43 -12.14
CA GLU A 163 -10.08 -6.39 -13.34
C GLU A 163 -10.07 -5.02 -14.04
N MET A 164 -9.90 -3.94 -13.28
CA MET A 164 -9.79 -2.59 -13.83
C MET A 164 -8.49 -2.43 -14.60
N VAL A 165 -7.38 -2.93 -14.06
CA VAL A 165 -6.06 -2.90 -14.73
C VAL A 165 -6.10 -3.73 -16.02
N ILE A 166 -6.67 -4.93 -16.01
CA ILE A 166 -6.78 -5.81 -17.19
C ILE A 166 -7.54 -5.11 -18.34
N LYS A 167 -8.61 -4.38 -18.00
CA LYS A 167 -9.42 -3.68 -19.01
C LYS A 167 -8.70 -2.49 -19.64
N ILE A 168 -7.76 -1.87 -18.94
CA ILE A 168 -7.11 -0.62 -19.35
C ILE A 168 -5.80 -0.90 -20.08
N LEU A 169 -4.99 -1.82 -19.57
CA LEU A 169 -3.68 -2.10 -20.16
C LEU A 169 -3.80 -2.94 -21.44
N PRO A 170 -2.89 -2.74 -22.41
CA PRO A 170 -2.86 -3.56 -23.62
C PRO A 170 -2.56 -5.03 -23.28
N LEU A 171 -2.93 -5.93 -24.18
CA LEU A 171 -2.59 -7.34 -24.05
C LEU A 171 -1.07 -7.53 -24.07
N PRO A 172 -0.53 -8.57 -23.39
CA PRO A 172 0.87 -8.94 -23.45
C PRO A 172 1.33 -9.16 -24.88
N SER A 173 2.53 -8.71 -25.19
CA SER A 173 3.22 -8.98 -26.46
C SER A 173 4.07 -10.25 -26.34
N PRO A 174 4.46 -10.88 -27.45
CA PRO A 174 5.47 -11.93 -27.40
C PRO A 174 6.75 -11.45 -26.70
N LEU A 175 7.34 -12.32 -25.88
CA LEU A 175 8.58 -12.01 -25.18
C LEU A 175 9.68 -11.72 -26.22
N LYS A 176 10.41 -10.63 -26.03
CA LYS A 176 11.63 -10.33 -26.78
C LYS A 176 12.77 -11.23 -26.30
N ASP A 177 13.68 -11.56 -27.20
CA ASP A 177 14.91 -12.20 -26.77
C ASP A 177 15.73 -11.23 -25.87
N LYS A 178 16.53 -11.80 -24.99
CA LYS A 178 17.31 -11.05 -23.98
C LYS A 178 18.23 -10.01 -24.62
N LYS A 179 18.89 -10.32 -25.75
CA LYS A 179 19.84 -9.42 -26.44
C LYS A 179 19.11 -8.19 -26.96
N THR A 180 18.01 -8.40 -27.66
CA THR A 180 17.18 -7.31 -28.21
C THR A 180 16.63 -6.43 -27.08
N TYR A 181 16.07 -7.02 -26.01
CA TYR A 181 15.55 -6.28 -24.89
C TYR A 181 16.63 -5.43 -24.20
N PHE A 182 17.84 -5.99 -24.00
CA PHE A 182 18.96 -5.27 -23.38
C PHE A 182 19.47 -4.13 -24.22
N ALA A 183 19.52 -4.30 -25.54
CA ALA A 183 19.91 -3.22 -26.47
C ALA A 183 18.91 -2.04 -26.41
N GLU A 184 17.61 -2.31 -26.19
CA GLU A 184 16.61 -1.27 -25.97
C GLU A 184 16.81 -0.59 -24.61
N LEU A 185 17.09 -1.37 -23.55
CA LEU A 185 17.36 -0.83 -22.21
C LEU A 185 18.55 0.13 -22.19
N GLU A 186 19.64 -0.19 -22.90
CA GLU A 186 20.82 0.67 -22.98
C GLU A 186 20.51 2.02 -23.63
N LYS A 187 19.65 2.03 -24.63
CA LYS A 187 19.24 3.28 -25.31
C LYS A 187 18.37 4.16 -24.43
N ILE A 188 17.53 3.56 -23.56
CA ILE A 188 16.53 4.29 -22.73
C ILE A 188 17.08 4.69 -21.37
N TYR A 189 18.19 4.10 -20.92
CA TYR A 189 18.73 4.29 -19.57
C TYR A 189 18.90 5.76 -19.18
N ALA A 190 19.53 6.56 -20.05
CA ALA A 190 19.80 7.97 -19.71
C ALA A 190 18.52 8.77 -19.48
N GLN A 191 17.49 8.53 -20.31
CA GLN A 191 16.17 9.13 -20.16
C GLN A 191 15.48 8.66 -18.88
N ASP A 192 15.54 7.36 -18.60
CA ASP A 192 14.94 6.76 -17.40
C ASP A 192 15.58 7.31 -16.12
N ALA A 193 16.91 7.31 -16.05
CA ALA A 193 17.65 7.84 -14.91
C ALA A 193 17.35 9.31 -14.66
N TYR A 194 17.37 10.16 -15.71
CA TYR A 194 17.02 11.57 -15.60
C TYR A 194 15.62 11.77 -15.03
N ASN A 195 14.63 11.13 -15.62
CA ASN A 195 13.23 11.29 -15.22
C ASN A 195 12.99 10.74 -13.80
N SER A 196 13.47 9.53 -13.52
CA SER A 196 13.25 8.86 -12.25
C SER A 196 13.88 9.60 -11.06
N LEU A 197 15.09 10.15 -11.23
CA LEU A 197 15.78 10.95 -10.22
C LEU A 197 15.12 12.32 -10.06
N SER A 198 14.75 12.98 -11.15
CA SER A 198 14.08 14.29 -11.11
C SER A 198 12.71 14.25 -10.47
N ILE A 199 11.95 13.16 -10.63
CA ILE A 199 10.67 12.93 -9.92
C ILE A 199 10.89 12.96 -8.40
N GLU A 200 11.99 12.40 -7.91
CA GLU A 200 12.34 12.38 -6.48
C GLU A 200 12.98 13.70 -5.99
N GLY A 201 13.20 14.67 -6.90
CA GLY A 201 13.70 16.00 -6.57
C GLY A 201 15.23 16.15 -6.62
N TYR A 202 15.95 15.15 -7.19
CA TYR A 202 17.37 15.29 -7.46
C TYR A 202 17.60 16.21 -8.66
N GLN A 203 18.62 17.04 -8.58
CA GLN A 203 19.03 17.97 -9.64
C GLN A 203 20.10 17.30 -10.53
N VAL A 204 19.66 16.44 -11.42
CA VAL A 204 20.55 15.71 -12.32
C VAL A 204 20.51 16.29 -13.73
N SER A 205 21.65 16.23 -14.44
CA SER A 205 21.74 16.59 -15.86
C SER A 205 22.07 15.38 -16.72
N GLU A 206 21.73 15.44 -17.99
CA GLU A 206 22.11 14.39 -18.95
C GLU A 206 23.64 14.20 -19.01
N ALA A 207 24.41 15.29 -18.89
CA ALA A 207 25.87 15.23 -18.85
C ALA A 207 26.38 14.44 -17.64
N LEU A 208 25.77 14.64 -16.45
CA LEU A 208 26.11 13.88 -15.24
C LEU A 208 25.81 12.39 -15.44
N ILE A 209 24.63 12.06 -15.96
CA ILE A 209 24.22 10.67 -16.20
C ILE A 209 25.17 10.00 -17.19
N LYS A 210 25.58 10.70 -18.25
CA LYS A 210 26.53 10.19 -19.24
C LYS A 210 27.89 9.89 -18.61
N ARG A 211 28.44 10.80 -17.80
CA ARG A 211 29.71 10.56 -17.07
C ARG A 211 29.62 9.30 -16.17
N VAL A 212 28.49 9.09 -15.50
CA VAL A 212 28.29 7.90 -14.66
C VAL A 212 28.30 6.61 -15.50
N ILE A 213 27.72 6.63 -16.70
CA ILE A 213 27.73 5.47 -17.62
C ILE A 213 29.14 5.16 -18.10
N GLU A 214 29.90 6.19 -18.48
CA GLU A 214 31.26 6.07 -19.05
C GLU A 214 32.31 5.69 -17.99
N SER A 215 31.90 5.47 -16.75
CA SER A 215 32.77 5.13 -15.61
C SER A 215 33.83 6.20 -15.27
N ASP A 216 33.63 7.44 -15.72
CA ASP A 216 34.48 8.60 -15.40
C ASP A 216 34.20 9.17 -14.01
N TRP A 217 33.39 8.46 -13.23
CA TRP A 217 33.12 8.84 -11.86
C TRP A 217 34.06 8.11 -10.90
N ASN A 218 34.93 8.90 -10.26
CA ASN A 218 35.78 8.44 -9.17
C ASN A 218 35.70 9.47 -8.02
N PRO A 219 35.10 9.11 -6.87
CA PRO A 219 34.94 10.03 -5.75
C PRO A 219 36.29 10.45 -5.14
N ASP A 220 37.34 9.67 -5.34
CA ASP A 220 38.68 10.01 -4.83
C ASP A 220 39.39 11.04 -5.71
N ASP A 221 39.07 11.07 -7.02
CA ASP A 221 39.63 12.02 -7.97
C ASP A 221 38.87 13.34 -8.04
N ASN A 222 37.58 13.35 -7.64
CA ASN A 222 36.73 14.54 -7.66
C ASN A 222 35.98 14.76 -6.35
N PRO A 223 36.56 15.57 -5.42
CA PRO A 223 35.93 15.87 -4.12
C PRO A 223 34.54 16.53 -4.21
N GLN A 224 34.26 17.26 -5.31
CA GLN A 224 32.94 17.86 -5.52
C GLN A 224 31.87 16.82 -5.84
N ASP A 225 32.21 15.79 -6.60
CA ASP A 225 31.31 14.68 -6.88
C ASP A 225 31.04 13.84 -5.63
N LYS A 226 32.05 13.66 -4.75
CA LYS A 226 31.90 12.99 -3.47
C LYS A 226 30.96 13.72 -2.50
N ALA A 227 30.94 15.02 -2.54
CA ALA A 227 30.08 15.86 -1.70
C ALA A 227 28.69 16.09 -2.30
N SER A 228 28.49 15.80 -3.58
CA SER A 228 27.22 16.04 -4.28
C SER A 228 26.24 14.91 -4.07
N ARG A 229 25.14 15.18 -3.35
CA ARG A 229 24.03 14.25 -3.17
C ARG A 229 23.44 13.78 -4.51
N ASP A 230 23.38 14.65 -5.49
CA ASP A 230 22.79 14.36 -6.79
C ASP A 230 23.67 13.42 -7.60
N THR A 231 25.00 13.59 -7.54
CA THR A 231 25.98 12.70 -8.16
C THR A 231 25.94 11.31 -7.53
N LEU A 232 25.94 11.22 -6.20
CA LEU A 232 25.81 9.95 -5.49
C LEU A 232 24.49 9.23 -5.82
N ALA A 233 23.39 9.97 -5.97
CA ALA A 233 22.11 9.42 -6.37
C ALA A 233 22.11 8.90 -7.81
N ALA A 234 22.76 9.61 -8.73
CA ALA A 234 22.91 9.17 -10.13
C ALA A 234 23.71 7.88 -10.21
N PHE A 235 24.81 7.78 -9.47
CA PHE A 235 25.64 6.57 -9.45
C PHE A 235 24.90 5.39 -8.77
N GLY A 236 24.22 5.62 -7.66
CA GLY A 236 23.38 4.58 -7.01
C GLY A 236 22.24 4.11 -7.93
N TYR A 237 21.67 5.01 -8.73
CA TYR A 237 20.67 4.64 -9.71
C TYR A 237 21.25 3.72 -10.81
N TYR A 238 22.47 4.00 -11.29
CA TYR A 238 23.16 3.15 -12.25
C TYR A 238 23.44 1.75 -11.69
N GLN A 239 23.94 1.67 -10.47
CA GLN A 239 24.16 0.38 -9.79
C GLN A 239 22.85 -0.42 -9.64
N ALA A 240 21.78 0.24 -9.21
CA ALA A 240 20.47 -0.39 -9.05
C ALA A 240 19.89 -0.85 -10.39
N PHE A 241 19.96 -0.01 -11.43
CA PHE A 241 19.52 -0.37 -12.78
C PHE A 241 20.28 -1.60 -13.32
N SER A 242 21.59 -1.66 -13.10
CA SER A 242 22.42 -2.81 -13.49
C SER A 242 21.98 -4.09 -12.77
N ALA A 243 21.67 -4.01 -11.47
CA ALA A 243 21.14 -5.15 -10.71
C ALA A 243 19.73 -5.59 -11.18
N VAL A 244 18.87 -4.63 -11.52
CA VAL A 244 17.54 -4.91 -12.12
C VAL A 244 17.68 -5.58 -13.48
N LYS A 245 18.63 -5.13 -14.33
CA LYS A 245 18.92 -5.73 -15.64
C LYS A 245 19.28 -7.21 -15.50
N VAL A 246 20.05 -7.59 -14.47
CA VAL A 246 20.36 -9.01 -14.18
C VAL A 246 19.10 -9.81 -13.90
N ALA A 247 18.22 -9.33 -13.00
CA ALA A 247 16.97 -10.01 -12.68
C ALA A 247 16.04 -10.13 -13.90
N ILE A 248 15.94 -9.08 -14.72
CA ILE A 248 15.20 -9.13 -16.00
C ILE A 248 15.80 -10.20 -16.93
N GLY A 249 17.13 -10.32 -16.96
CA GLY A 249 17.79 -11.38 -17.74
C GLY A 249 17.32 -12.79 -17.33
N HIS A 250 17.21 -13.06 -16.05
CA HIS A 250 16.68 -14.32 -15.53
C HIS A 250 15.19 -14.51 -15.87
N ILE A 251 14.39 -13.44 -15.78
CA ILE A 251 12.97 -13.46 -16.14
C ILE A 251 12.78 -13.81 -17.63
N LEU A 252 13.57 -13.19 -18.51
CA LEU A 252 13.52 -13.45 -19.97
C LEU A 252 14.03 -14.87 -20.33
N GLU A 253 14.83 -15.48 -19.46
CA GLU A 253 15.28 -16.88 -19.55
C GLU A 253 14.27 -17.87 -18.90
N GLY A 254 13.10 -17.39 -18.47
CA GLY A 254 12.00 -18.22 -17.99
C GLY A 254 11.95 -18.41 -16.45
N GLN A 255 12.76 -17.66 -15.69
CA GLN A 255 12.62 -17.67 -14.24
C GLN A 255 11.34 -16.96 -13.81
N ASP A 256 10.80 -17.35 -12.65
CA ASP A 256 9.59 -16.75 -12.08
C ASP A 256 9.80 -15.27 -11.75
N PRO A 257 9.01 -14.35 -12.35
CA PRO A 257 9.19 -12.91 -12.16
C PRO A 257 9.00 -12.45 -10.72
N ALA A 258 8.04 -13.03 -10.01
CA ALA A 258 7.76 -12.67 -8.62
C ALA A 258 8.87 -13.18 -7.68
N GLY A 259 9.37 -14.39 -7.94
CA GLY A 259 10.50 -14.96 -7.21
C GLY A 259 11.77 -14.15 -7.40
N GLU A 260 12.10 -13.73 -8.64
CA GLU A 260 13.25 -12.87 -8.92
C GLU A 260 13.08 -11.48 -8.24
N ALA A 261 11.89 -10.89 -8.29
CA ALA A 261 11.64 -9.65 -7.57
C ALA A 261 11.81 -9.82 -6.05
N LYS A 262 11.23 -10.87 -5.46
CA LYS A 262 11.33 -11.15 -4.01
C LYS A 262 12.79 -11.31 -3.57
N LYS A 263 13.59 -11.99 -4.38
CA LYS A 263 15.00 -12.26 -4.12
C LYS A 263 15.87 -11.00 -4.18
N HIS A 264 15.60 -10.11 -5.13
CA HIS A 264 16.51 -9.01 -5.48
C HIS A 264 16.04 -7.61 -5.10
N LEU A 265 14.75 -7.43 -4.74
CA LEU A 265 14.17 -6.10 -4.48
C LEU A 265 14.90 -5.32 -3.39
N HIS A 266 15.36 -6.00 -2.34
CA HIS A 266 16.15 -5.37 -1.28
C HIS A 266 17.54 -4.94 -1.78
N ASP A 267 18.16 -5.73 -2.63
CA ASP A 267 19.45 -5.39 -3.25
C ASP A 267 19.31 -4.19 -4.18
N TRP A 268 18.23 -4.10 -4.96
CA TRP A 268 17.96 -2.91 -5.81
C TRP A 268 17.89 -1.64 -4.95
N MET A 269 17.14 -1.71 -3.83
CA MET A 269 17.06 -0.57 -2.90
C MET A 269 18.42 -0.26 -2.30
N ARG A 270 19.19 -1.26 -1.89
CA ARG A 270 20.53 -1.08 -1.32
C ARG A 270 21.47 -0.41 -2.32
N CYS A 271 21.47 -0.82 -3.57
CA CYS A 271 22.30 -0.23 -4.63
C CYS A 271 22.02 1.27 -4.83
N LEU A 272 20.75 1.72 -4.69
CA LEU A 272 20.41 3.13 -4.80
C LEU A 272 21.16 4.03 -3.79
N PHE A 273 21.55 3.48 -2.65
CA PHE A 273 22.15 4.24 -1.55
C PHE A 273 23.59 3.80 -1.21
N GLN A 274 24.11 2.76 -1.85
CA GLN A 274 25.45 2.24 -1.60
C GLN A 274 26.52 3.34 -1.73
N PRO A 275 26.49 4.22 -2.74
CA PRO A 275 27.48 5.31 -2.84
C PRO A 275 27.46 6.27 -1.65
N MET A 276 26.31 6.49 -1.03
CA MET A 276 26.18 7.34 0.16
C MET A 276 26.78 6.66 1.41
N VAL A 277 26.77 5.33 1.45
CA VAL A 277 27.45 4.56 2.51
C VAL A 277 28.97 4.62 2.33
N GLU A 278 29.46 4.47 1.10
CA GLU A 278 30.89 4.50 0.79
C GLU A 278 31.56 5.84 1.16
N VAL A 279 30.80 6.93 1.06
CA VAL A 279 31.28 8.26 1.50
C VAL A 279 30.84 8.64 2.92
N SER A 280 30.30 7.69 3.69
CA SER A 280 29.89 7.86 5.10
C SER A 280 28.78 8.90 5.34
N VAL A 281 27.93 9.17 4.33
CA VAL A 281 26.71 9.99 4.46
C VAL A 281 25.60 9.19 5.10
N LEU A 282 25.54 7.88 4.80
CA LEU A 282 24.65 6.91 5.44
C LEU A 282 25.50 5.82 6.11
N ARG A 283 24.90 5.14 7.08
CA ARG A 283 25.54 3.99 7.73
C ARG A 283 25.02 2.69 7.09
N PRO A 284 25.86 1.63 7.00
CA PRO A 284 25.43 0.35 6.43
C PRO A 284 24.14 -0.21 7.05
N GLU A 285 23.97 -0.05 8.38
CA GLU A 285 22.80 -0.53 9.11
C GLU A 285 21.51 0.21 8.76
N ASP A 286 21.57 1.41 8.16
CA ASP A 286 20.41 2.17 7.70
C ASP A 286 19.77 1.54 6.43
N LEU A 287 20.53 0.66 5.74
CA LEU A 287 20.09 -0.06 4.55
C LEU A 287 19.64 -1.51 4.83
N ILE A 288 19.61 -1.95 6.09
CA ILE A 288 19.28 -3.34 6.44
C ILE A 288 17.77 -3.47 6.70
N GLY A 289 17.10 -4.28 5.88
CA GLY A 289 15.70 -4.65 6.07
C GLY A 289 14.72 -3.51 5.82
N TYR A 290 13.51 -3.65 6.34
CA TYR A 290 12.48 -2.62 6.25
C TYR A 290 12.68 -1.54 7.32
N ARG A 291 12.09 -0.36 7.10
CA ARG A 291 12.17 0.78 8.03
C ARG A 291 11.72 0.42 9.44
N ARG A 292 12.38 1.03 10.41
CA ARG A 292 12.14 0.80 11.84
C ARG A 292 11.33 1.91 12.51
N CYS A 293 10.84 2.88 11.73
CA CYS A 293 10.03 4.01 12.22
C CYS A 293 8.82 4.25 11.33
N GLN A 294 7.86 5.02 11.85
CA GLN A 294 6.76 5.53 11.05
C GLN A 294 7.26 6.61 10.10
N VAL A 295 6.77 6.57 8.87
CA VAL A 295 7.03 7.57 7.84
C VAL A 295 5.72 8.18 7.33
N TYR A 296 5.83 9.37 6.74
CA TYR A 296 4.73 10.07 6.12
C TYR A 296 5.16 10.54 4.74
N ILE A 297 4.28 10.43 3.76
CA ILE A 297 4.56 10.84 2.38
C ILE A 297 4.21 12.32 2.26
N ARG A 298 5.20 13.14 1.90
CA ARG A 298 5.00 14.58 1.77
C ARG A 298 3.93 14.90 0.71
N GLY A 299 2.91 15.67 1.10
CA GLY A 299 1.83 16.10 0.22
C GLY A 299 0.75 15.05 -0.02
N SER A 300 0.85 13.85 0.56
CA SER A 300 -0.16 12.81 0.48
C SER A 300 -1.01 12.74 1.75
N ARG A 301 -2.27 12.37 1.59
CA ARG A 301 -3.18 11.99 2.69
C ARG A 301 -3.08 10.52 3.05
N HIS A 302 -2.39 9.73 2.21
CA HIS A 302 -2.09 8.34 2.50
C HIS A 302 -1.07 8.23 3.64
N ILE A 303 -1.37 7.40 4.62
CA ILE A 303 -0.47 7.10 5.73
C ILE A 303 0.04 5.67 5.55
N PRO A 304 1.34 5.48 5.26
CA PRO A 304 1.92 4.15 5.14
C PRO A 304 1.72 3.30 6.40
N PHE A 305 1.71 2.00 6.23
CA PHE A 305 1.54 1.06 7.33
C PHE A 305 2.55 1.31 8.46
N PRO A 306 2.20 1.04 9.74
CA PRO A 306 3.16 1.09 10.82
C PRO A 306 4.25 0.02 10.63
N LYS A 307 5.40 0.23 11.26
CA LYS A 307 6.57 -0.67 11.09
C LYS A 307 6.27 -2.13 11.47
N GLU A 308 5.41 -2.33 12.45
CA GLU A 308 5.00 -3.65 12.94
C GLU A 308 4.20 -4.47 11.91
N ALA A 309 3.62 -3.78 10.95
CA ALA A 309 2.81 -4.40 9.89
C ALA A 309 3.60 -4.74 8.62
N LEU A 310 4.83 -4.26 8.50
CA LEU A 310 5.57 -4.32 7.24
C LEU A 310 5.87 -5.75 6.79
N LEU A 311 6.23 -6.63 7.71
CA LEU A 311 6.51 -8.04 7.36
C LEU A 311 5.26 -8.72 6.79
N ASP A 312 4.12 -8.62 7.49
CA ASP A 312 2.86 -9.23 7.05
C ASP A 312 2.38 -8.63 5.73
N ALA A 313 2.49 -7.32 5.57
CA ALA A 313 2.08 -6.62 4.36
C ALA A 313 2.96 -7.00 3.16
N MET A 314 4.28 -7.09 3.34
CA MET A 314 5.21 -7.48 2.29
C MET A 314 5.10 -8.95 1.93
N GLU A 315 4.83 -9.83 2.90
CA GLU A 315 4.53 -11.24 2.62
C GLU A 315 3.30 -11.35 1.73
N ALA A 316 2.18 -10.73 2.13
CA ALA A 316 0.96 -10.71 1.32
C ALA A 316 1.15 -10.08 -0.07
N PHE A 317 1.98 -9.05 -0.16
CA PHE A 317 2.35 -8.42 -1.42
C PHE A 317 3.06 -9.38 -2.38
N PHE A 318 4.07 -10.12 -1.90
CA PHE A 318 4.77 -11.10 -2.71
C PHE A 318 3.88 -12.30 -3.06
N ASP A 319 2.98 -12.73 -2.17
CA ASP A 319 2.00 -13.77 -2.46
C ASP A 319 1.05 -13.34 -3.60
N CYS A 320 0.62 -12.08 -3.61
CA CYS A 320 -0.19 -11.54 -4.70
C CYS A 320 0.59 -11.52 -6.03
N LEU A 321 1.85 -11.06 -6.02
CA LEU A 321 2.71 -11.07 -7.20
C LEU A 321 2.91 -12.49 -7.74
N GLN A 322 3.16 -13.45 -6.85
CA GLN A 322 3.41 -14.86 -7.20
C GLN A 322 2.19 -15.54 -7.79
N SER A 323 1.01 -15.26 -7.25
CA SER A 323 -0.25 -15.88 -7.68
C SER A 323 -0.88 -15.22 -8.91
N GLU A 324 -0.41 -14.04 -9.33
CA GLU A 324 -0.99 -13.28 -10.44
C GLU A 324 -0.42 -13.73 -11.79
N PRO A 325 -1.22 -14.31 -12.67
CA PRO A 325 -0.74 -14.73 -13.99
C PRO A 325 -0.55 -13.56 -14.97
N HIS A 326 -1.26 -12.44 -14.78
CA HIS A 326 -1.28 -11.34 -15.74
C HIS A 326 -0.14 -10.35 -15.47
N SER A 327 0.84 -10.26 -16.37
CA SER A 327 2.04 -9.44 -16.21
C SER A 327 1.76 -7.94 -16.04
N ALA A 328 0.78 -7.37 -16.77
CA ALA A 328 0.41 -5.97 -16.58
C ALA A 328 -0.21 -5.71 -15.20
N VAL A 329 -0.97 -6.66 -14.66
CA VAL A 329 -1.50 -6.56 -13.30
C VAL A 329 -0.35 -6.60 -12.28
N ARG A 330 0.60 -7.55 -12.43
CA ARG A 330 1.81 -7.59 -11.60
C ARG A 330 2.56 -6.25 -11.64
N ALA A 331 2.72 -5.66 -12.83
CA ALA A 331 3.44 -4.41 -13.01
C ALA A 331 2.73 -3.22 -12.33
N VAL A 332 1.47 -2.99 -12.65
CA VAL A 332 0.72 -1.81 -12.16
C VAL A 332 0.40 -1.95 -10.67
N LEU A 333 -0.11 -3.09 -10.24
CA LEU A 333 -0.45 -3.31 -8.83
C LEU A 333 0.79 -3.54 -7.97
N GLY A 334 1.84 -4.17 -8.52
CA GLY A 334 3.14 -4.27 -7.88
C GLY A 334 3.74 -2.90 -7.58
N HIS A 335 3.78 -2.03 -8.57
CA HIS A 335 4.20 -0.65 -8.39
C HIS A 335 3.36 0.09 -7.34
N PHE A 336 2.03 0.09 -7.51
CA PHE A 336 1.12 0.80 -6.63
C PHE A 336 1.22 0.32 -5.17
N LEU A 337 1.08 -0.99 -4.94
CA LEU A 337 1.06 -1.53 -3.58
C LEU A 337 2.41 -1.44 -2.89
N PHE A 338 3.51 -1.50 -3.62
CA PHE A 338 4.82 -1.26 -3.04
C PHE A 338 4.96 0.18 -2.51
N VAL A 339 4.53 1.17 -3.29
CA VAL A 339 4.48 2.59 -2.85
C VAL A 339 3.48 2.76 -1.71
N TYR A 340 2.35 2.07 -1.73
CA TYR A 340 1.33 2.10 -0.70
C TYR A 340 1.83 1.57 0.66
N ILE A 341 2.53 0.44 0.66
CA ILE A 341 3.14 -0.15 1.87
C ILE A 341 4.29 0.74 2.37
N HIS A 342 5.07 1.28 1.45
CA HIS A 342 6.22 2.16 1.72
C HIS A 342 7.23 1.52 2.67
N PRO A 343 7.83 0.37 2.31
CA PRO A 343 8.57 -0.44 3.26
C PRO A 343 9.93 0.14 3.69
N TYR A 344 10.49 1.08 2.96
CA TYR A 344 11.79 1.70 3.24
C TYR A 344 11.66 3.15 3.70
N ILE A 345 12.72 3.70 4.27
CA ILE A 345 12.77 5.11 4.68
C ILE A 345 12.78 6.03 3.46
N ASP A 346 13.52 5.65 2.42
CA ASP A 346 13.63 6.34 1.13
C ASP A 346 13.81 5.33 0.00
N GLY A 347 13.72 5.77 -1.26
CA GLY A 347 13.90 4.94 -2.45
C GLY A 347 12.69 4.14 -2.89
N ASN A 348 11.55 4.23 -2.17
CA ASN A 348 10.37 3.43 -2.50
C ASN A 348 9.85 3.71 -3.92
N GLY A 349 9.80 4.97 -4.36
CA GLY A 349 9.35 5.34 -5.70
C GLY A 349 10.26 4.77 -6.80
N ARG A 350 11.58 4.92 -6.66
CA ARG A 350 12.57 4.39 -7.62
C ARG A 350 12.52 2.86 -7.70
N THR A 351 12.51 2.20 -6.56
CA THR A 351 12.39 0.73 -6.48
C THR A 351 11.06 0.23 -7.07
N ALA A 352 9.95 0.94 -6.83
CA ALA A 352 8.65 0.61 -7.40
C ALA A 352 8.63 0.71 -8.94
N ARG A 353 9.29 1.71 -9.52
CA ARG A 353 9.43 1.86 -10.97
C ARG A 353 10.28 0.75 -11.57
N PHE A 354 11.36 0.34 -10.89
CA PHE A 354 12.14 -0.84 -11.29
C PHE A 354 11.31 -2.13 -11.26
N LEU A 355 10.56 -2.34 -10.17
CA LEU A 355 9.68 -3.49 -10.02
C LEU A 355 8.63 -3.53 -11.15
N MET A 356 7.97 -2.39 -11.42
CA MET A 356 7.00 -2.27 -12.51
C MET A 356 7.60 -2.74 -13.83
N ASN A 357 8.77 -2.25 -14.15
CA ASN A 357 9.44 -2.56 -15.40
C ASN A 357 9.96 -4.01 -15.48
N ALA A 358 10.42 -4.59 -14.37
CA ALA A 358 10.74 -6.01 -14.30
C ALA A 358 9.52 -6.89 -14.55
N MET A 359 8.35 -6.51 -13.99
CA MET A 359 7.09 -7.22 -14.24
C MET A 359 6.58 -7.02 -15.68
N PHE A 360 6.76 -5.83 -16.26
CA PHE A 360 6.45 -5.58 -17.67
C PHE A 360 7.30 -6.42 -18.61
N ALA A 361 8.60 -6.56 -18.35
CA ALA A 361 9.48 -7.41 -19.13
C ALA A 361 8.96 -8.86 -19.21
N SER A 362 8.39 -9.39 -18.14
CA SER A 362 7.80 -10.74 -18.09
C SER A 362 6.60 -10.96 -19.02
N GLY A 363 6.02 -9.89 -19.55
CA GLY A 363 4.88 -9.92 -20.48
C GLY A 363 5.21 -9.36 -21.86
N GLY A 364 6.49 -9.16 -22.17
CA GLY A 364 6.91 -8.63 -23.46
C GLY A 364 6.63 -7.13 -23.65
N TYR A 365 6.26 -6.42 -22.59
CA TYR A 365 6.06 -4.97 -22.65
C TYR A 365 7.41 -4.23 -22.69
N PRO A 366 7.46 -3.04 -23.30
CA PRO A 366 8.66 -2.22 -23.28
C PRO A 366 8.94 -1.68 -21.87
N TRP A 367 10.17 -1.26 -21.64
CA TRP A 367 10.52 -0.45 -20.48
C TRP A 367 9.77 0.87 -20.52
N THR A 368 9.03 1.18 -19.47
CA THR A 368 8.17 2.35 -19.38
C THR A 368 8.83 3.41 -18.50
N VAL A 369 9.10 4.58 -19.08
CA VAL A 369 9.67 5.73 -18.37
C VAL A 369 8.56 6.66 -17.93
N ILE A 370 8.42 6.87 -16.63
CA ILE A 370 7.52 7.91 -16.10
C ILE A 370 8.22 9.26 -16.24
N GLN A 371 7.68 10.14 -17.07
CA GLN A 371 8.31 11.41 -17.41
C GLN A 371 8.11 12.43 -16.29
N VAL A 372 9.20 13.16 -15.92
CA VAL A 372 9.15 14.19 -14.86
C VAL A 372 8.18 15.32 -15.19
N LYS A 373 7.96 15.65 -16.46
CA LYS A 373 6.93 16.64 -16.86
C LYS A 373 5.54 16.26 -16.41
N ASN A 374 5.25 14.95 -16.25
CA ASN A 374 3.98 14.39 -15.84
C ASN A 374 3.92 14.10 -14.30
N ARG A 375 4.92 14.54 -13.53
CA ARG A 375 5.08 14.26 -12.09
C ARG A 375 3.82 14.61 -11.27
N VAL A 376 3.20 15.74 -11.54
CA VAL A 376 2.00 16.18 -10.79
C VAL A 376 0.84 15.22 -11.04
N ARG A 377 0.61 14.82 -12.28
CA ARG A 377 -0.44 13.87 -12.66
C ARG A 377 -0.17 12.47 -12.09
N TYR A 378 1.09 12.05 -12.11
CA TYR A 378 1.53 10.77 -11.53
C TYR A 378 1.20 10.68 -10.03
N PHE A 379 1.56 11.71 -9.25
CA PHE A 379 1.24 11.71 -7.83
C PHE A 379 -0.25 11.86 -7.54
N ALA A 380 -0.99 12.61 -8.36
CA ALA A 380 -2.45 12.68 -8.24
C ALA A 380 -3.11 11.31 -8.51
N ALA A 381 -2.61 10.54 -9.47
CA ALA A 381 -3.10 9.21 -9.77
C ALA A 381 -2.80 8.20 -8.65
N LEU A 382 -1.61 8.27 -8.04
CA LEU A 382 -1.27 7.48 -6.85
C LEU A 382 -2.14 7.86 -5.64
N GLU A 383 -2.43 9.14 -5.46
CA GLU A 383 -3.31 9.62 -4.39
C GLU A 383 -4.75 9.13 -4.58
N SER A 384 -5.28 9.18 -5.82
CA SER A 384 -6.59 8.62 -6.16
C SER A 384 -6.69 7.13 -5.79
N ALA A 385 -5.70 6.33 -6.18
CA ALA A 385 -5.65 4.91 -5.85
C ALA A 385 -5.55 4.65 -4.34
N SER A 386 -4.72 5.43 -3.63
CA SER A 386 -4.41 5.22 -2.21
C SER A 386 -5.53 5.69 -1.28
N VAL A 387 -6.15 6.84 -1.58
CA VAL A 387 -7.05 7.58 -0.69
C VAL A 387 -8.50 7.46 -1.12
N GLU A 388 -8.77 7.54 -2.43
CA GLU A 388 -10.12 7.54 -2.97
C GLU A 388 -10.58 6.14 -3.39
N GLY A 389 -9.65 5.19 -3.48
CA GLY A 389 -9.94 3.81 -3.84
C GLY A 389 -10.20 3.60 -5.33
N ASP A 390 -9.65 4.47 -6.17
CA ASP A 390 -9.77 4.43 -7.63
C ASP A 390 -8.40 4.27 -8.29
N ILE A 391 -8.15 3.09 -8.89
CA ILE A 391 -6.90 2.73 -9.59
C ILE A 391 -6.91 3.19 -11.06
N VAL A 392 -8.08 3.53 -11.61
CA VAL A 392 -8.25 3.84 -13.04
C VAL A 392 -7.30 4.94 -13.50
N PRO A 393 -7.20 6.10 -12.80
CA PRO A 393 -6.28 7.16 -13.21
C PRO A 393 -4.82 6.73 -13.28
N LEU A 394 -4.38 5.83 -12.39
CA LEU A 394 -3.00 5.33 -12.41
C LEU A 394 -2.78 4.34 -13.56
N ALA A 395 -3.71 3.44 -13.80
CA ALA A 395 -3.61 2.48 -14.89
C ALA A 395 -3.62 3.18 -16.27
N GLU A 396 -4.48 4.19 -16.45
CA GLU A 396 -4.50 5.01 -17.67
C GLU A 396 -3.23 5.82 -17.83
N PHE A 397 -2.74 6.43 -16.77
CA PHE A 397 -1.48 7.16 -16.77
C PHE A 397 -0.31 6.26 -17.22
N ILE A 398 -0.17 5.08 -16.62
CA ILE A 398 0.91 4.13 -17.00
C ILE A 398 0.75 3.68 -18.45
N ARG A 399 -0.46 3.43 -18.93
CA ARG A 399 -0.72 3.07 -20.34
C ARG A 399 -0.26 4.17 -21.31
N GLU A 400 -0.47 5.43 -20.97
CA GLU A 400 -0.04 6.57 -21.80
C GLU A 400 1.49 6.69 -21.80
N GLU A 401 2.15 6.61 -20.64
CA GLU A 401 3.62 6.60 -20.55
C GLU A 401 4.25 5.43 -21.34
N MET A 402 3.58 4.26 -21.41
CA MET A 402 4.03 3.13 -22.25
C MET A 402 4.04 3.43 -23.74
N ARG A 403 3.16 4.32 -24.21
CA ARG A 403 3.08 4.71 -25.63
C ARG A 403 4.05 5.81 -26.01
N GLY A 404 4.60 6.51 -25.02
CA GLY A 404 5.49 7.65 -25.22
C GLY A 404 4.77 8.92 -25.67
N ASP A 405 3.45 9.00 -25.39
CA ASP A 405 2.58 10.12 -25.74
C ASP A 405 2.75 11.33 -24.78
#